data_f149025f7041b6e21253b56004088564
#
_entry.id   f149025f7041b6e21253b56004088564
#
_cell.length_a   1.000
_cell.length_b   1.000
_cell.length_c   1.000
_cell.angle_alpha   90.00
_cell.angle_beta   90.00
_cell.angle_gamma   90.00
#
_symmetry.space_group_name_H-M   'P 1'
#
loop_
_entity.id
_entity.type
_entity.pdbx_description
1 polymer ?
#
loop_
_entity_poly.entity_id
_entity_poly.type
_entity_poly.pdbx_seq_one_letter_code
_entity_poly.pdbx_strand_id
1 'polypeptide(L)'
;FDLVSAESAGNLPDSETLLRAELDLLMLEWRRMGRAEASRQRLPDILIRYRKLINEKFLDCRQVSEYARMLGVTPNYLNVLSQRCVGVSALSLIHRRIMLEIKRLLLRTDLSVSEIAYAMRFNELSYFSRFFKRNAGVTPNEFRRSMNKMYQK
;
A
#
# COMPACT_ATOMS: atom_id res chain seq x y z
N PHE A 1 40.88 35.95 48.30
CA PHE A 1 39.61 36.52 47.77
C PHE A 1 39.65 36.34 46.27
N ASP A 2 38.98 35.52 45.72
CA ASP A 2 37.80 35.50 44.89
C ASP A 2 37.61 34.16 44.19
N LEU A 3 36.50 33.60 44.50
CA LEU A 3 35.88 32.49 43.80
C LEU A 3 35.45 32.96 42.40
N VAL A 4 35.87 32.29 41.35
CA VAL A 4 35.18 32.35 40.08
C VAL A 4 34.85 30.93 39.62
N SER A 5 33.57 30.68 39.60
CA SER A 5 32.90 29.51 39.16
C SER A 5 33.32 29.09 37.75
N ALA A 6 33.75 27.86 37.60
CA ALA A 6 33.78 27.19 36.30
C ALA A 6 32.39 26.61 36.01
N GLU A 7 31.60 27.34 35.30
CA GLU A 7 30.40 26.78 34.65
C GLU A 7 30.83 25.79 33.58
N SER A 8 30.65 24.53 33.92
CA SER A 8 30.72 23.43 32.97
C SER A 8 29.50 23.53 32.05
N ALA A 9 29.64 24.22 30.94
CA ALA A 9 28.67 24.16 29.86
C ALA A 9 28.68 22.75 29.28
N GLY A 10 27.80 21.91 29.77
CA GLY A 10 27.49 20.64 29.17
C GLY A 10 26.93 20.88 27.77
N ASN A 11 27.75 20.60 26.78
CA ASN A 11 27.39 20.67 25.39
C ASN A 11 26.35 19.57 25.14
N LEU A 12 25.06 19.90 25.21
CA LEU A 12 23.99 19.06 24.71
C LEU A 12 24.24 18.91 23.21
N PRO A 13 24.27 17.68 22.68
CA PRO A 13 24.45 17.51 21.25
C PRO A 13 23.35 18.27 20.53
N ASP A 14 23.73 19.13 19.59
CA ASP A 14 22.81 19.90 18.75
C ASP A 14 21.68 19.01 18.26
N SER A 15 20.44 19.48 18.43
CA SER A 15 19.24 18.76 17.99
C SER A 15 19.32 18.37 16.51
N GLU A 16 20.08 19.12 15.72
CA GLU A 16 20.36 18.85 14.32
C GLU A 16 21.27 17.62 14.13
N THR A 17 22.23 17.44 15.01
CA THR A 17 23.15 16.27 14.99
C THR A 17 22.41 15.00 15.41
N LEU A 18 21.49 15.08 16.37
CA LEU A 18 20.62 13.98 16.78
C LEU A 18 19.65 13.57 15.66
N LEU A 19 19.01 14.55 15.03
CA LEU A 19 18.11 14.32 13.89
C LEU A 19 18.85 13.69 12.69
N ARG A 20 20.06 14.11 12.42
CA ARG A 20 20.90 13.49 11.37
C ARG A 20 21.24 12.04 11.70
N ALA A 21 21.63 11.76 12.95
CA ALA A 21 21.95 10.42 13.40
C ALA A 21 20.72 9.48 13.35
N GLU A 22 19.52 9.98 13.71
CA GLU A 22 18.28 9.22 13.58
C GLU A 22 17.90 8.95 12.11
N LEU A 23 18.06 9.94 11.23
CA LEU A 23 17.85 9.77 9.80
C LEU A 23 18.84 8.78 9.18
N ASP A 24 20.09 8.81 9.57
CA ASP A 24 21.11 7.85 9.11
C ASP A 24 20.83 6.44 9.60
N LEU A 25 20.34 6.26 10.83
CA LEU A 25 19.89 4.98 11.36
C LEU A 25 18.68 4.46 10.59
N LEU A 26 17.68 5.29 10.33
CA LEU A 26 16.51 4.92 9.53
C LEU A 26 16.90 4.56 8.09
N MET A 27 17.85 5.27 7.48
CA MET A 27 18.37 4.96 6.15
C MET A 27 19.18 3.67 6.14
N LEU A 28 19.92 3.36 7.21
CA LEU A 28 20.63 2.09 7.38
C LEU A 28 19.68 0.92 7.57
N GLU A 29 18.61 1.09 8.34
CA GLU A 29 17.55 0.09 8.49
C GLU A 29 16.82 -0.14 7.17
N TRP A 30 16.48 0.92 6.43
CA TRP A 30 15.91 0.83 5.08
C TRP A 30 16.84 0.08 4.11
N ARG A 31 18.14 0.38 4.14
CA ARG A 31 19.14 -0.34 3.33
C ARG A 31 19.30 -1.80 3.78
N ARG A 32 19.22 -2.09 5.07
CA ARG A 32 19.21 -3.46 5.61
C ARG A 32 17.96 -4.23 5.18
N MET A 33 16.79 -3.60 5.26
CA MET A 33 15.53 -4.17 4.78
C MET A 33 15.58 -4.40 3.27
N GLY A 34 16.04 -3.45 2.49
CA GLY A 34 16.22 -3.59 1.04
C GLY A 34 17.24 -4.66 0.65
N ARG A 35 18.33 -4.85 1.40
CA ARG A 35 19.29 -5.95 1.19
C ARG A 35 18.77 -7.30 1.66
N ALA A 36 18.00 -7.34 2.74
CA ALA A 36 17.32 -8.55 3.18
C ALA A 36 16.21 -8.97 2.20
N GLU A 37 15.56 -8.03 1.54
CA GLU A 37 14.59 -8.28 0.45
C GLU A 37 15.29 -8.70 -0.85
N ALA A 38 16.43 -8.13 -1.18
CA ALA A 38 17.20 -8.53 -2.36
C ALA A 38 17.83 -9.94 -2.20
N SER A 39 18.08 -10.38 -0.97
CA SER A 39 18.52 -11.76 -0.64
C SER A 39 17.32 -12.71 -0.42
N ARG A 40 16.12 -12.19 -0.19
CA ARG A 40 14.90 -12.97 -0.10
C ARG A 40 14.35 -13.20 -1.49
N GLN A 41 14.71 -14.39 -2.03
CA GLN A 41 13.97 -15.13 -3.06
C GLN A 41 13.41 -14.26 -4.20
N ARG A 42 13.97 -14.42 -5.38
CA ARG A 42 13.28 -14.12 -6.64
C ARG A 42 11.86 -14.63 -6.48
N LEU A 43 10.88 -13.69 -6.57
CA LEU A 43 9.47 -14.07 -6.52
C LEU A 43 9.25 -15.21 -7.51
N PRO A 44 8.59 -16.31 -7.14
CA PRO A 44 8.30 -17.39 -8.06
C PRO A 44 7.65 -16.83 -9.32
N ASP A 45 8.02 -17.35 -10.48
CA ASP A 45 7.50 -16.91 -11.79
C ASP A 45 5.96 -16.82 -11.81
N ILE A 46 5.30 -17.76 -11.18
CA ILE A 46 3.83 -17.78 -11.00
C ILE A 46 3.31 -16.49 -10.34
N LEU A 47 3.98 -15.97 -9.29
CA LEU A 47 3.54 -14.73 -8.64
C LEU A 47 3.80 -13.49 -9.49
N ILE A 48 4.89 -13.47 -10.24
CA ILE A 48 5.18 -12.39 -11.19
C ILE A 48 4.08 -12.36 -12.26
N ARG A 49 3.76 -13.50 -12.85
CA ARG A 49 2.68 -13.65 -13.84
C ARG A 49 1.31 -13.33 -13.25
N TYR A 50 1.06 -13.73 -12.00
CA TYR A 50 -0.19 -13.41 -11.30
C TYR A 50 -0.37 -11.89 -11.14
N ARG A 51 0.65 -11.18 -10.67
CA ARG A 51 0.62 -9.71 -10.52
C ARG A 51 0.42 -9.01 -11.87
N LYS A 52 1.05 -9.50 -12.94
CA LYS A 52 0.84 -9.00 -14.30
C LYS A 52 -0.61 -9.17 -14.74
N LEU A 53 -1.18 -10.38 -14.60
CA LEU A 53 -2.57 -10.66 -14.92
C LEU A 53 -3.56 -9.82 -14.11
N ILE A 54 -3.30 -9.60 -12.82
CA ILE A 54 -4.12 -8.69 -12.00
C ILE A 54 -4.13 -7.29 -12.62
N ASN A 55 -2.97 -6.73 -12.99
CA ASN A 55 -2.90 -5.40 -13.59
C ASN A 55 -3.66 -5.30 -14.90
N GLU A 56 -3.66 -6.35 -15.70
CA GLU A 56 -4.34 -6.39 -17.00
C GLU A 56 -5.85 -6.64 -16.90
N LYS A 57 -6.30 -7.42 -15.89
CA LYS A 57 -7.65 -7.99 -15.86
C LYS A 57 -8.48 -7.68 -14.61
N PHE A 58 -8.03 -6.81 -13.73
CA PHE A 58 -8.71 -6.52 -12.45
C PHE A 58 -10.14 -5.96 -12.60
N LEU A 59 -10.48 -5.37 -13.75
CA LEU A 59 -11.85 -4.92 -14.04
C LEU A 59 -12.79 -6.07 -14.35
N ASP A 60 -12.28 -7.10 -15.03
CA ASP A 60 -13.09 -8.23 -15.52
C ASP A 60 -13.07 -9.41 -14.57
N CYS A 61 -11.93 -9.68 -13.96
CA CYS A 61 -11.68 -10.82 -13.09
C CYS A 61 -11.50 -10.39 -11.64
N ARG A 62 -12.34 -10.91 -10.76
CA ARG A 62 -12.32 -10.56 -9.32
C ARG A 62 -12.08 -11.74 -8.40
N GLN A 63 -12.14 -12.95 -8.92
CA GLN A 63 -12.00 -14.18 -8.16
C GLN A 63 -10.62 -14.81 -8.39
N VAL A 64 -10.02 -15.33 -7.33
CA VAL A 64 -8.72 -16.02 -7.40
C VAL A 64 -8.78 -17.23 -8.35
N SER A 65 -9.92 -17.91 -8.43
CA SER A 65 -10.13 -19.06 -9.31
C SER A 65 -9.96 -18.73 -10.80
N GLU A 66 -10.35 -17.53 -11.22
CA GLU A 66 -10.20 -17.09 -12.62
C GLU A 66 -8.73 -16.94 -12.99
N TYR A 67 -7.94 -16.31 -12.12
CA TYR A 67 -6.51 -16.15 -12.31
C TYR A 67 -5.74 -17.47 -12.20
N ALA A 68 -6.13 -18.32 -11.25
CA ALA A 68 -5.52 -19.63 -11.05
C ALA A 68 -5.69 -20.49 -12.31
N ARG A 69 -6.89 -20.47 -12.93
CA ARG A 69 -7.15 -21.14 -14.21
C ARG A 69 -6.26 -20.62 -15.33
N MET A 70 -6.08 -19.30 -15.45
CA MET A 70 -5.21 -18.70 -16.47
C MET A 70 -3.73 -19.05 -16.26
N LEU A 71 -3.34 -19.28 -15.01
CA LEU A 71 -1.97 -19.66 -14.66
C LEU A 71 -1.71 -21.17 -14.68
N GLY A 72 -2.74 -22.00 -14.87
CA GLY A 72 -2.64 -23.45 -14.84
C GLY A 72 -2.33 -24.03 -13.45
N VAL A 73 -2.81 -23.36 -12.39
CA VAL A 73 -2.60 -23.75 -10.98
C VAL A 73 -3.93 -23.81 -10.23
N THR A 74 -3.92 -24.38 -9.02
CA THR A 74 -5.10 -24.35 -8.15
C THR A 74 -5.20 -23.02 -7.38
N PRO A 75 -6.43 -22.55 -7.05
CA PRO A 75 -6.61 -21.36 -6.21
C PRO A 75 -5.91 -21.48 -4.86
N ASN A 76 -5.93 -22.67 -4.26
CA ASN A 76 -5.26 -22.93 -2.98
C ASN A 76 -3.74 -22.76 -3.09
N TYR A 77 -3.13 -23.33 -4.14
CA TYR A 77 -1.70 -23.17 -4.39
C TYR A 77 -1.32 -21.69 -4.53
N LEU A 78 -2.10 -20.93 -5.32
CA LEU A 78 -1.86 -19.50 -5.52
C LEU A 78 -1.99 -18.71 -4.21
N ASN A 79 -2.93 -19.07 -3.35
CA ASN A 79 -3.10 -18.46 -2.04
C ASN A 79 -1.94 -18.78 -1.10
N VAL A 80 -1.53 -20.04 -1.00
CA VAL A 80 -0.39 -20.46 -0.16
C VAL A 80 0.90 -19.78 -0.61
N LEU A 81 1.12 -19.70 -1.93
CA LEU A 81 2.29 -19.05 -2.51
C LEU A 81 2.31 -17.55 -2.20
N SER A 82 1.16 -16.88 -2.34
CA SER A 82 1.00 -15.45 -2.01
C SER A 82 1.29 -15.19 -0.54
N GLN A 83 0.73 -16.00 0.36
CA GLN A 83 0.97 -15.89 1.80
C GLN A 83 2.46 -16.06 2.15
N ARG A 84 3.12 -17.07 1.57
CA ARG A 84 4.54 -17.35 1.85
C ARG A 84 5.47 -16.25 1.36
N CYS A 85 5.23 -15.75 0.14
CA CYS A 85 6.17 -14.85 -0.52
C CYS A 85 5.88 -13.37 -0.31
N VAL A 86 4.59 -13.01 -0.08
CA VAL A 86 4.14 -11.61 0.01
C VAL A 86 3.45 -11.30 1.34
N GLY A 87 3.18 -12.32 2.16
CA GLY A 87 2.55 -12.17 3.48
C GLY A 87 1.06 -11.84 3.44
N VAL A 88 0.41 -11.91 2.26
CA VAL A 88 -1.01 -11.63 2.10
C VAL A 88 -1.69 -12.66 1.21
N SER A 89 -3.02 -12.81 1.33
CA SER A 89 -3.78 -13.73 0.48
C SER A 89 -3.77 -13.30 -0.98
N ALA A 90 -3.95 -14.26 -1.89
CA ALA A 90 -4.09 -13.98 -3.31
C ALA A 90 -5.24 -12.99 -3.58
N LEU A 91 -6.39 -13.16 -2.92
CA LEU A 91 -7.53 -12.24 -3.04
C LEU A 91 -7.17 -10.80 -2.60
N SER A 92 -6.37 -10.65 -1.55
CA SER A 92 -5.92 -9.33 -1.09
C SER A 92 -5.10 -8.58 -2.14
N LEU A 93 -4.33 -9.29 -2.97
CA LEU A 93 -3.58 -8.67 -4.08
C LEU A 93 -4.52 -8.11 -5.14
N ILE A 94 -5.61 -8.82 -5.48
CA ILE A 94 -6.65 -8.33 -6.39
C ILE A 94 -7.32 -7.10 -5.79
N HIS A 95 -7.77 -7.16 -4.53
CA HIS A 95 -8.42 -6.05 -3.85
C HIS A 95 -7.53 -4.81 -3.76
N ARG A 96 -6.23 -4.97 -3.49
CA ARG A 96 -5.27 -3.86 -3.47
C ARG A 96 -5.20 -3.14 -4.82
N ARG A 97 -5.19 -3.89 -5.93
CA ARG A 97 -5.17 -3.30 -7.28
C ARG A 97 -6.46 -2.53 -7.58
N ILE A 98 -7.61 -3.12 -7.25
CA ILE A 98 -8.93 -2.47 -7.41
C ILE A 98 -8.98 -1.18 -6.58
N MET A 99 -8.57 -1.24 -5.31
CA MET A 99 -8.55 -0.09 -4.41
C MET A 99 -7.63 1.03 -4.89
N LEU A 100 -6.47 0.67 -5.46
CA LEU A 100 -5.55 1.65 -6.04
C LEU A 100 -6.21 2.44 -7.17
N GLU A 101 -6.94 1.75 -8.06
CA GLU A 101 -7.64 2.40 -9.16
C GLU A 101 -8.81 3.26 -8.69
N ILE A 102 -9.62 2.77 -7.75
CA ILE A 102 -10.71 3.56 -7.16
C ILE A 102 -10.16 4.84 -6.51
N LYS A 103 -9.11 4.73 -5.71
CA LYS A 103 -8.47 5.89 -5.07
C LYS A 103 -7.93 6.87 -6.11
N ARG A 104 -7.33 6.37 -7.19
CA ARG A 104 -6.86 7.20 -8.29
C ARG A 104 -8.01 7.99 -8.95
N LEU A 105 -9.12 7.33 -9.24
CA LEU A 105 -10.31 7.99 -9.81
C LEU A 105 -10.91 9.02 -8.85
N LEU A 106 -11.03 8.68 -7.57
CA LEU A 106 -11.55 9.60 -6.54
C LEU A 106 -10.71 10.89 -6.41
N LEU A 107 -9.40 10.81 -6.66
CA LEU A 107 -8.47 11.93 -6.48
C LEU A 107 -8.19 12.71 -7.77
N ARG A 108 -8.28 12.05 -8.92
CA ARG A 108 -7.83 12.61 -10.20
C ARG A 108 -8.97 13.03 -11.12
N THR A 109 -10.21 12.75 -10.73
CA THR A 109 -11.39 13.06 -11.56
C THR A 109 -12.50 13.65 -10.72
N ASP A 110 -13.39 14.40 -11.36
CA ASP A 110 -14.61 14.94 -10.76
C ASP A 110 -15.80 13.98 -10.84
N LEU A 111 -15.55 12.73 -11.28
CA LEU A 111 -16.59 11.71 -11.36
C LEU A 111 -17.27 11.51 -10.01
N SER A 112 -18.59 11.40 -10.01
CA SER A 112 -19.38 11.01 -8.84
C SER A 112 -19.00 9.59 -8.37
N VAL A 113 -19.33 9.28 -7.14
CA VAL A 113 -19.08 7.93 -6.58
C VAL A 113 -19.81 6.85 -7.38
N SER A 114 -20.99 7.14 -7.91
CA SER A 114 -21.76 6.23 -8.78
C SER A 114 -21.10 6.03 -10.13
N GLU A 115 -20.59 7.09 -10.76
CA GLU A 115 -19.85 6.96 -12.03
C GLU A 115 -18.56 6.17 -11.86
N ILE A 116 -17.84 6.35 -10.74
CA ILE A 116 -16.67 5.53 -10.42
C ILE A 116 -17.07 4.07 -10.21
N ALA A 117 -18.15 3.80 -9.47
CA ALA A 117 -18.64 2.44 -9.28
C ALA A 117 -18.95 1.77 -10.62
N TYR A 118 -19.61 2.48 -11.53
CA TYR A 118 -19.90 2.00 -12.87
C TYR A 118 -18.64 1.78 -13.71
N ALA A 119 -17.73 2.75 -13.73
CA ALA A 119 -16.44 2.63 -14.44
C ALA A 119 -15.61 1.45 -13.93
N MET A 120 -15.68 1.19 -12.63
CA MET A 120 -15.04 0.04 -11.99
C MET A 120 -15.86 -1.25 -12.12
N ARG A 121 -16.92 -1.28 -12.91
CA ARG A 121 -17.80 -2.45 -13.18
C ARG A 121 -18.38 -3.07 -11.91
N PHE A 122 -18.80 -2.25 -10.97
CA PHE A 122 -19.63 -2.70 -9.86
C PHE A 122 -21.11 -2.62 -10.27
N ASN A 123 -21.84 -3.70 -10.08
CA ASN A 123 -23.25 -3.78 -10.45
C ASN A 123 -24.13 -2.93 -9.53
N GLU A 124 -23.71 -2.73 -8.27
CA GLU A 124 -24.47 -2.01 -7.26
C GLU A 124 -23.59 -1.01 -6.51
N LEU A 125 -24.07 0.22 -6.37
CA LEU A 125 -23.41 1.28 -5.62
C LEU A 125 -23.26 0.95 -4.12
N SER A 126 -24.24 0.27 -3.54
CA SER A 126 -24.22 -0.17 -2.16
C SER A 126 -23.09 -1.18 -1.89
N TYR A 127 -22.88 -2.12 -2.82
CA TYR A 127 -21.78 -3.08 -2.74
C TYR A 127 -20.42 -2.39 -2.94
N PHE A 128 -20.30 -1.48 -3.90
CA PHE A 128 -19.10 -0.67 -4.09
C PHE A 128 -18.71 0.10 -2.82
N SER A 129 -19.67 0.80 -2.21
CA SER A 129 -19.44 1.60 -1.00
C SER A 129 -18.99 0.75 0.18
N ARG A 130 -19.62 -0.42 0.37
CA ARG A 130 -19.23 -1.40 1.41
C ARG A 130 -17.84 -2.00 1.14
N PHE A 131 -17.54 -2.34 -0.12
CA PHE A 131 -16.24 -2.83 -0.53
C PHE A 131 -15.14 -1.80 -0.22
N PHE A 132 -15.36 -0.55 -0.63
CA PHE A 132 -14.39 0.53 -0.39
C PHE A 132 -14.20 0.76 1.13
N LYS A 133 -15.29 0.92 1.89
CA LYS A 133 -15.22 1.15 3.33
C LYS A 133 -14.51 0.03 4.08
N ARG A 134 -14.77 -1.23 3.71
CA ARG A 134 -14.09 -2.39 4.31
C ARG A 134 -12.57 -2.38 4.07
N ASN A 135 -12.12 -1.90 2.91
CA ASN A 135 -10.70 -1.90 2.54
C ASN A 135 -9.97 -0.60 2.90
N ALA A 136 -10.68 0.54 3.00
CA ALA A 136 -10.09 1.86 3.29
C ALA A 136 -10.39 2.37 4.71
N GLY A 137 -11.34 1.74 5.43
CA GLY A 137 -11.79 2.19 6.76
C GLY A 137 -12.80 3.34 6.73
N VAL A 138 -12.90 4.06 5.61
CA VAL A 138 -13.77 5.23 5.40
C VAL A 138 -14.59 5.08 4.12
N THR A 139 -15.66 5.83 3.99
CA THR A 139 -16.47 5.86 2.76
C THR A 139 -15.75 6.56 1.61
N PRO A 140 -16.11 6.30 0.33
CA PRO A 140 -15.54 6.99 -0.82
C PRO A 140 -15.61 8.52 -0.73
N ASN A 141 -16.76 9.05 -0.26
CA ASN A 141 -16.98 10.49 -0.11
C ASN A 141 -16.11 11.10 1.01
N GLU A 142 -15.96 10.40 2.14
CA GLU A 142 -15.09 10.82 3.25
C GLU A 142 -13.64 10.82 2.79
N PHE A 143 -13.21 9.79 2.06
CA PHE A 143 -11.88 9.70 1.50
C PHE A 143 -11.59 10.89 0.57
N ARG A 144 -12.46 11.18 -0.38
CA ARG A 144 -12.31 12.33 -1.29
C ARG A 144 -12.20 13.64 -0.53
N ARG A 145 -13.10 13.87 0.47
CA ARG A 145 -13.07 15.10 1.28
C ARG A 145 -11.80 15.27 2.09
N SER A 146 -11.33 14.21 2.72
CA SER A 146 -10.10 14.26 3.53
C SER A 146 -8.88 14.60 2.69
N MET A 147 -8.78 14.02 1.51
CA MET A 147 -7.66 14.27 0.60
C MET A 147 -7.71 15.68 0.01
N ASN A 148 -8.87 16.18 -0.43
CA ASN A 148 -8.99 17.54 -0.95
C ASN A 148 -8.59 18.60 0.10
N LYS A 149 -8.90 18.39 1.38
CA LYS A 149 -8.42 19.26 2.47
C LYS A 149 -6.90 19.25 2.65
N MET A 150 -6.23 18.15 2.35
CA MET A 150 -4.76 18.05 2.45
C MET A 150 -4.04 18.74 1.29
N TYR A 151 -4.65 18.80 0.11
CA TYR A 151 -4.06 19.42 -1.08
C TYR A 151 -4.42 20.90 -1.27
N GLN A 152 -5.33 21.46 -0.45
CA GLN A 152 -5.70 22.88 -0.46
C GLN A 152 -4.90 23.73 0.56
N LYS A 153 -3.91 23.16 1.22
CA LYS A 153 -2.92 23.86 2.03
C LYS A 153 -1.63 24.08 1.24
#